data_6193d9a031a0ed64e3388d44f0454c2e
#
_entry.id   6193d9a031a0ed64e3388d44f0454c2e
#
_cell.length_a   1.000
_cell.length_b   1.000
_cell.length_c   1.000
_cell.angle_alpha   90.00
_cell.angle_beta   90.00
_cell.angle_gamma   90.00
#
_symmetry.space_group_name_H-M   'P 1'
#
loop_
_entity.id
_entity.type
_entity.pdbx_description
1 polymer ?
#
loop_
_entity_poly.entity_id
_entity_poly.type
_entity_poly.pdbx_seq_one_letter_code
_entity_poly.pdbx_strand_id
1 'polypeptide(L)'
;MKGDNTRAHEAERLLSERDRRYDLFPSEIFDEFAWNMLLHLFVALEKNETMSEPRLCELSHAGLAAGRRWIAHLVKDKQIEARSGGDDVVLTGEAVDRLRRYLSKPSRAEIDVDDETA
;
A
#
# COMPACT_ATOMS: atom_id res chain seq x y z
N MET A 1 -28.76 11.11 -13.10
CA MET A 1 -28.61 12.06 -11.99
C MET A 1 -27.15 12.26 -11.64
N LYS A 2 -26.78 13.45 -11.23
CA LYS A 2 -25.38 13.76 -10.91
C LYS A 2 -24.79 12.85 -9.83
N GLY A 3 -25.58 12.53 -8.79
CA GLY A 3 -25.11 11.67 -7.73
C GLY A 3 -24.76 10.27 -8.20
N ASP A 4 -25.56 9.71 -9.08
CA ASP A 4 -25.33 8.37 -9.61
C ASP A 4 -24.10 8.33 -10.51
N ASN A 5 -23.91 9.36 -11.33
CA ASN A 5 -22.73 9.47 -12.18
C ASN A 5 -21.45 9.62 -11.35
N THR A 6 -21.51 10.39 -10.28
CA THR A 6 -20.37 10.58 -9.37
C THR A 6 -20.00 9.26 -8.70
N ARG A 7 -21.00 8.49 -8.26
CA ARG A 7 -20.78 7.19 -7.64
C ARG A 7 -20.18 6.20 -8.62
N ALA A 8 -20.67 6.20 -9.86
CA ALA A 8 -20.14 5.33 -10.90
C ALA A 8 -18.69 5.68 -11.20
N HIS A 9 -18.35 6.96 -11.30
CA HIS A 9 -16.98 7.42 -11.50
C HIS A 9 -16.07 6.99 -10.36
N GLU A 10 -16.54 7.13 -9.13
CA GLU A 10 -15.76 6.72 -7.95
C GLU A 10 -15.51 5.21 -7.96
N ALA A 11 -16.54 4.42 -8.31
CA ALA A 11 -16.37 2.97 -8.41
C ALA A 11 -15.36 2.61 -9.50
N GLU A 12 -15.44 3.25 -10.65
CA GLU A 12 -14.48 3.03 -11.74
C GLU A 12 -13.06 3.40 -11.33
N ARG A 13 -12.90 4.49 -10.59
CA ARG A 13 -11.61 4.92 -10.08
C ARG A 13 -11.02 3.87 -9.14
N LEU A 14 -11.83 3.35 -8.23
CA LEU A 14 -11.39 2.31 -7.28
C LEU A 14 -11.00 1.03 -8.01
N LEU A 15 -11.76 0.65 -9.03
CA LEU A 15 -11.44 -0.52 -9.83
C LEU A 15 -10.14 -0.33 -10.59
N SER A 16 -9.92 0.84 -11.17
CA SER A 16 -8.68 1.16 -11.86
C SER A 16 -7.48 1.13 -10.93
N GLU A 17 -7.60 1.65 -9.71
CA GLU A 17 -6.54 1.60 -8.72
C GLU A 17 -6.22 0.17 -8.32
N ARG A 18 -7.25 -0.67 -8.18
CA ARG A 18 -7.06 -2.07 -7.87
C ARG A 18 -6.30 -2.79 -8.99
N ASP A 19 -6.66 -2.53 -10.25
CA ASP A 19 -5.98 -3.11 -11.39
C ASP A 19 -4.50 -2.69 -11.43
N ARG A 20 -4.21 -1.44 -11.11
CA ARG A 20 -2.83 -0.94 -11.03
C ARG A 20 -2.02 -1.68 -9.97
N ARG A 21 -2.65 -2.02 -8.85
CA ARG A 21 -1.97 -2.80 -7.81
C ARG A 21 -1.61 -4.20 -8.31
N TYR A 22 -2.52 -4.85 -9.02
CA TYR A 22 -2.26 -6.18 -9.59
C TYR A 22 -1.15 -6.16 -10.62
N ASP A 23 -0.97 -5.05 -11.34
CA ASP A 23 0.13 -4.91 -12.29
C ASP A 23 1.49 -4.80 -11.61
N LEU A 24 1.54 -4.25 -10.39
CA LEU A 24 2.79 -3.96 -9.71
C LEU A 24 3.18 -4.99 -8.65
N PHE A 25 2.21 -5.70 -8.09
CA PHE A 25 2.43 -6.61 -6.96
C PHE A 25 1.83 -7.99 -7.24
N PRO A 26 2.41 -9.05 -6.66
CA PRO A 26 1.79 -10.37 -6.70
C PRO A 26 0.40 -10.35 -6.06
N SER A 27 -0.53 -11.11 -6.60
CA SER A 27 -1.91 -11.11 -6.13
C SER A 27 -2.06 -11.56 -4.68
N GLU A 28 -1.13 -12.37 -4.17
CA GLU A 28 -1.19 -12.89 -2.81
C GLU A 28 -1.08 -11.80 -1.74
N ILE A 29 -0.55 -10.62 -2.08
CA ILE A 29 -0.39 -9.56 -1.09
C ILE A 29 -1.54 -8.56 -1.10
N PHE A 30 -2.61 -8.82 -1.84
CA PHE A 30 -3.73 -7.88 -1.91
C PHE A 30 -4.82 -8.16 -0.89
N ASP A 31 -4.50 -8.88 0.16
CA ASP A 31 -5.30 -8.82 1.36
C ASP A 31 -5.22 -7.40 1.92
N GLU A 32 -6.33 -6.90 2.44
CA GLU A 32 -6.40 -5.53 2.93
C GLU A 32 -5.37 -5.25 4.02
N PHE A 33 -5.14 -6.22 4.91
CA PHE A 33 -4.15 -6.04 5.97
C PHE A 33 -2.74 -5.88 5.40
N ALA A 34 -2.38 -6.74 4.44
CA ALA A 34 -1.07 -6.69 3.81
C ALA A 34 -0.86 -5.36 3.08
N TRP A 35 -1.84 -4.93 2.31
CA TRP A 35 -1.76 -3.68 1.58
C TRP A 35 -1.63 -2.49 2.54
N ASN A 36 -2.43 -2.46 3.60
CA ASN A 36 -2.35 -1.40 4.59
C ASN A 36 -1.00 -1.37 5.31
N MET A 37 -0.42 -2.53 5.58
CA MET A 37 0.92 -2.60 6.16
C MET A 37 1.96 -1.94 5.26
N LEU A 38 1.91 -2.22 3.97
CA LEU A 38 2.84 -1.59 3.02
C LEU A 38 2.68 -0.08 2.99
N LEU A 39 1.44 0.40 3.00
CA LEU A 39 1.18 1.84 2.98
C LEU A 39 1.64 2.52 4.27
N HIS A 40 1.39 1.92 5.43
CA HIS A 40 1.86 2.47 6.69
C HIS A 40 3.38 2.52 6.77
N LEU A 41 4.05 1.49 6.27
CA LEU A 41 5.51 1.46 6.22
C LEU A 41 6.06 2.54 5.28
N PHE A 42 5.38 2.76 4.16
CA PHE A 42 5.79 3.81 3.23
C PHE A 42 5.64 5.20 3.85
N VAL A 43 4.54 5.46 4.54
CA VAL A 43 4.33 6.72 5.25
C VAL A 43 5.42 6.94 6.31
N ALA A 44 5.73 5.92 7.08
CA ALA A 44 6.79 6.01 8.10
C ALA A 44 8.14 6.33 7.46
N LEU A 45 8.45 5.69 6.33
CA LEU A 45 9.68 5.94 5.60
C LEU A 45 9.76 7.41 5.16
N GLU A 46 8.68 7.94 4.59
CA GLU A 46 8.65 9.33 4.12
C GLU A 46 8.78 10.33 5.28
N LYS A 47 8.35 9.95 6.47
CA LYS A 47 8.47 10.79 7.67
C LYS A 47 9.74 10.56 8.46
N ASN A 48 10.63 9.68 7.98
CA ASN A 48 11.84 9.26 8.71
C ASN A 48 11.52 8.70 10.09
N GLU A 49 10.45 7.94 10.20
CA GLU A 49 10.04 7.30 11.45
C GLU A 49 10.30 5.80 11.37
N THR A 50 10.65 5.20 12.51
CA THR A 50 10.76 3.74 12.60
C THR A 50 9.38 3.15 12.86
N MET A 51 9.20 1.89 12.47
CA MET A 51 7.95 1.18 12.68
C MET A 51 8.24 -0.17 13.34
N SER A 52 7.66 -0.37 14.52
CA SER A 52 7.77 -1.67 15.20
C SER A 52 6.71 -2.64 14.70
N GLU A 53 6.96 -3.95 14.85
CA GLU A 53 5.99 -4.96 14.50
C GLU A 53 4.65 -4.78 15.21
N PRO A 54 4.63 -4.61 16.55
CA PRO A 54 3.34 -4.42 17.24
C PRO A 54 2.60 -3.17 16.76
N ARG A 55 3.31 -2.09 16.49
CA ARG A 55 2.70 -0.85 16.02
C ARG A 55 2.09 -1.03 14.63
N LEU A 56 2.80 -1.73 13.75
CA LEU A 56 2.30 -2.00 12.41
C LEU A 56 1.03 -2.86 12.45
N CYS A 57 1.01 -3.87 13.30
CA CYS A 57 -0.18 -4.70 13.48
C CYS A 57 -1.36 -3.88 13.98
N GLU A 58 -1.13 -3.01 14.94
CA GLU A 58 -2.16 -2.13 15.49
C GLU A 58 -2.72 -1.19 14.43
N LEU A 59 -1.86 -0.52 13.68
CA LEU A 59 -2.27 0.41 12.63
C LEU A 59 -3.04 -0.28 11.51
N SER A 60 -2.71 -1.51 11.23
CA SER A 60 -3.35 -2.28 10.16
C SER A 60 -4.60 -3.03 10.62
N HIS A 61 -4.95 -2.89 11.89
CA HIS A 61 -6.11 -3.55 12.49
C HIS A 61 -6.07 -5.08 12.42
N ALA A 62 -4.88 -5.65 12.23
CA ALA A 62 -4.66 -7.08 12.32
C ALA A 62 -4.33 -7.41 13.77
N GLY A 63 -4.86 -8.48 14.31
CA GLY A 63 -4.42 -8.94 15.63
C GLY A 63 -2.93 -9.25 15.58
N LEU A 64 -2.25 -9.24 16.73
CA LEU A 64 -0.81 -9.44 16.78
C LEU A 64 -0.37 -10.75 16.12
N ALA A 65 -1.08 -11.85 16.41
CA ALA A 65 -0.75 -13.15 15.83
C ALA A 65 -0.95 -13.16 14.31
N ALA A 66 -2.09 -12.66 13.84
CA ALA A 66 -2.38 -12.59 12.41
C ALA A 66 -1.46 -11.59 11.73
N GLY A 67 -1.20 -10.46 12.38
CA GLY A 67 -0.30 -9.44 11.85
C GLY A 67 1.12 -9.96 11.64
N ARG A 68 1.63 -10.73 12.59
CA ARG A 68 2.95 -11.34 12.46
C ARG A 68 3.02 -12.33 11.31
N ARG A 69 1.95 -13.09 11.09
CA ARG A 69 1.87 -14.01 9.95
C ARG A 69 1.91 -13.23 8.63
N TRP A 70 1.19 -12.10 8.55
CA TRP A 70 1.22 -11.26 7.36
C TRP A 70 2.59 -10.65 7.13
N ILE A 71 3.26 -10.19 8.18
CA ILE A 71 4.62 -9.67 8.07
C ILE A 71 5.56 -10.75 7.54
N ALA A 72 5.47 -11.97 8.09
CA ALA A 72 6.29 -13.09 7.61
C ALA A 72 6.03 -13.39 6.14
N HIS A 73 4.76 -13.33 5.71
CA HIS A 73 4.40 -13.52 4.32
C HIS A 73 5.02 -12.44 3.43
N LEU A 74 4.96 -11.18 3.87
CA LEU A 74 5.54 -10.06 3.12
C LEU A 74 7.07 -10.14 3.06
N VAL A 75 7.71 -10.68 4.09
CA VAL A 75 9.15 -10.95 4.07
C VAL A 75 9.45 -12.02 3.00
N LYS A 76 8.66 -13.09 2.97
CA LYS A 76 8.83 -14.16 1.98
C LYS A 76 8.64 -13.63 0.57
N ASP A 77 7.71 -12.71 0.37
CA ASP A 77 7.45 -12.09 -0.94
C ASP A 77 8.41 -10.95 -1.26
N LYS A 78 9.39 -10.71 -0.41
CA LYS A 78 10.43 -9.67 -0.61
C LYS A 78 9.88 -8.25 -0.63
N GLN A 79 8.78 -8.00 0.07
CA GLN A 79 8.27 -6.66 0.26
C GLN A 79 8.79 -6.02 1.54
N ILE A 80 9.07 -6.83 2.55
CA ILE A 80 9.64 -6.41 3.83
C ILE A 80 11.00 -7.08 3.99
N GLU A 81 11.98 -6.35 4.53
CA GLU A 81 13.31 -6.91 4.76
C GLU A 81 13.29 -7.97 5.86
N ALA A 82 14.00 -9.08 5.60
CA ALA A 82 14.22 -10.09 6.62
C ALA A 82 15.26 -9.56 7.61
N ARG A 83 14.87 -9.40 8.87
CA ARG A 83 15.77 -8.93 9.92
C ARG A 83 15.89 -9.94 11.02
N SER A 84 17.08 -10.10 11.55
CA SER A 84 17.34 -10.90 12.72
C SER A 84 17.57 -9.95 13.90
N GLY A 85 16.70 -10.08 14.91
CA GLY A 85 16.78 -9.23 16.09
C GLY A 85 16.14 -7.87 15.90
N GLY A 86 15.49 -7.37 16.94
CA GLY A 86 14.78 -6.11 16.92
C GLY A 86 13.36 -6.27 16.37
N ASP A 87 12.52 -5.30 16.70
CA ASP A 87 11.11 -5.30 16.29
C ASP A 87 10.82 -4.38 15.11
N ASP A 88 11.83 -3.68 14.59
CA ASP A 88 11.62 -2.72 13.53
C ASP A 88 11.40 -3.41 12.19
N VAL A 89 10.40 -2.91 11.47
CA VAL A 89 9.97 -3.44 10.17
C VAL A 89 10.31 -2.41 9.09
N VAL A 90 10.94 -2.87 8.02
CA VAL A 90 11.40 -1.98 6.95
C VAL A 90 11.05 -2.57 5.60
N LEU A 91 10.59 -1.73 4.68
CA LEU A 91 10.34 -2.13 3.29
C LEU A 91 11.65 -2.44 2.58
N THR A 92 11.60 -3.38 1.64
CA THR A 92 12.74 -3.61 0.73
C THR A 92 12.83 -2.44 -0.27
N GLY A 93 14.01 -2.27 -0.86
CA GLY A 93 14.19 -1.28 -1.93
C GLY A 93 13.24 -1.51 -3.11
N GLU A 94 13.01 -2.77 -3.46
CA GLU A 94 12.06 -3.11 -4.53
C GLU A 94 10.64 -2.67 -4.20
N ALA A 95 10.21 -2.89 -2.96
CA ALA A 95 8.88 -2.48 -2.53
C ALA A 95 8.74 -0.96 -2.54
N VAL A 96 9.77 -0.24 -2.08
CA VAL A 96 9.77 1.22 -2.10
C VAL A 96 9.63 1.74 -3.53
N ASP A 97 10.37 1.17 -4.47
CA ASP A 97 10.30 1.58 -5.88
C ASP A 97 8.91 1.33 -6.48
N ARG A 98 8.32 0.18 -6.17
CA ARG A 98 6.98 -0.16 -6.66
C ARG A 98 5.93 0.77 -6.08
N LEU A 99 6.01 1.06 -4.78
CA LEU A 99 5.08 1.97 -4.13
C LEU A 99 5.22 3.39 -4.67
N ARG A 100 6.45 3.86 -4.89
CA ARG A 100 6.68 5.17 -5.49
C ARG A 100 6.06 5.26 -6.87
N ARG A 101 6.21 4.24 -7.69
CA ARG A 101 5.61 4.21 -9.02
C ARG A 101 4.09 4.22 -8.95
N TYR A 102 3.52 3.44 -8.04
CA TYR A 102 2.07 3.39 -7.86
C TYR A 102 1.53 4.74 -7.38
N LEU A 103 2.16 5.32 -6.36
CA LEU A 103 1.68 6.55 -5.72
C LEU A 103 2.00 7.81 -6.52
N SER A 104 3.03 7.76 -7.36
CA SER A 104 3.42 8.90 -8.19
C SER A 104 2.58 9.05 -9.45
N LYS A 105 1.93 7.97 -9.90
CA LYS A 105 1.04 8.07 -11.05
C LYS A 105 -0.26 8.73 -10.62
N PRO A 106 -0.64 9.84 -11.23
CA PRO A 106 -1.90 10.47 -10.87
C PRO A 106 -3.06 9.56 -11.20
N SER A 107 -4.13 9.66 -10.41
CA SER A 107 -5.37 8.98 -10.76
C SER A 107 -5.91 9.59 -12.05
N ARG A 108 -6.83 8.88 -12.71
CA ARG A 108 -7.43 9.38 -13.94
C ARG A 108 -8.08 10.76 -13.74
N ALA A 109 -8.72 10.96 -12.60
CA ALA A 109 -9.33 12.24 -12.27
C ALA A 109 -8.28 13.35 -12.14
N GLU A 110 -7.13 13.05 -11.57
CA GLU A 110 -6.03 14.01 -11.45
C GLU A 110 -5.45 14.37 -12.81
N ILE A 111 -5.33 13.40 -13.70
CA ILE A 111 -4.89 13.67 -15.08
C ILE A 111 -5.84 14.62 -15.77
N ASP A 112 -7.15 14.38 -15.64
CA ASP A 112 -8.17 15.26 -16.26
C ASP A 112 -8.10 16.68 -15.71
N VAL A 113 -7.87 16.82 -14.40
CA VAL A 113 -7.72 18.15 -13.78
C VAL A 113 -6.46 18.84 -14.31
N ASP A 114 -5.37 18.12 -14.44
CA ASP A 114 -4.12 18.68 -14.98
C ASP A 114 -4.29 19.14 -16.41
N ASP A 115 -5.03 18.39 -17.22
CA ASP A 115 -5.33 18.76 -18.60
C ASP A 115 -6.13 20.05 -18.66
N GLU A 116 -7.08 20.22 -17.74
CA GLU A 116 -7.89 21.44 -17.68
C GLU A 116 -7.07 22.66 -17.28
N THR A 117 -6.07 22.46 -16.44
CA THR A 117 -5.23 23.57 -15.98
C THR A 117 -4.10 23.90 -16.95
N ALA A 118 -3.82 23.00 -17.83
CA ALA A 118 -2.80 23.23 -18.84
C ALA A 118 -3.33 24.10 -19.97
#